data_26a6708481627e53ed23252d79f169a4
#
_entry.id   26a6708481627e53ed23252d79f169a4
#
_cell.length_a   1.000
_cell.length_b   1.000
_cell.length_c   1.000
_cell.angle_alpha   90.00
_cell.angle_beta   90.00
_cell.angle_gamma   90.00
#
_symmetry.space_group_name_H-M   'P 1'
#
loop_
_entity.id
_entity.type
_entity.pdbx_description
1 polymer ?
#
loop_
_entity_poly.entity_id
_entity_poly.type
_entity_poly.pdbx_seq_one_letter_code
_entity_poly.pdbx_strand_id
1 'polypeptide(L)'
;MSTSRRTFITVIGAMGIVPWLNAQATPAEAAQAIKKIIGQAQPRTGRVTLEISPLVENGNLVPMSVSVESPMTQADHVKAIHVIAEGNPLPNIVSFYFGARAGRAQVATRIRLQTSQRLWALAEMSDGSFWQGSAEILVTLAACTEEVLV
;
A
#
# COMPACT_ATOMS: atom_id res chain seq x y z
N MET A 1 -39.98 -44.95 -32.33
CA MET A 1 -40.05 -43.90 -31.30
C MET A 1 -39.08 -42.81 -31.70
N SER A 2 -39.63 -41.69 -32.18
CA SER A 2 -38.88 -40.57 -32.75
C SER A 2 -38.56 -39.58 -31.65
N THR A 3 -37.29 -39.51 -31.25
CA THR A 3 -36.84 -38.55 -30.26
C THR A 3 -36.53 -37.23 -30.96
N SER A 4 -37.36 -36.25 -30.70
CA SER A 4 -37.35 -34.93 -31.32
C SER A 4 -36.05 -34.16 -30.96
N ARG A 5 -35.34 -33.72 -31.99
CA ARG A 5 -34.12 -32.92 -31.95
C ARG A 5 -34.32 -31.44 -31.54
N ARG A 6 -35.44 -31.11 -30.91
CA ARG A 6 -35.87 -29.73 -30.64
C ARG A 6 -35.72 -29.26 -29.21
N THR A 7 -35.14 -30.06 -28.29
CA THR A 7 -35.08 -29.73 -26.86
C THR A 7 -33.65 -29.36 -26.39
N PHE A 8 -32.69 -29.10 -27.29
CA PHE A 8 -31.30 -28.88 -26.93
C PHE A 8 -30.78 -27.42 -27.04
N ILE A 9 -31.67 -26.45 -27.27
CA ILE A 9 -31.24 -25.04 -27.52
C ILE A 9 -31.81 -24.05 -26.47
N THR A 10 -32.05 -24.45 -25.25
CA THR A 10 -32.58 -23.49 -24.24
C THR A 10 -31.78 -23.42 -22.92
N VAL A 11 -30.50 -23.77 -22.91
CA VAL A 11 -29.66 -23.66 -21.70
C VAL A 11 -28.32 -22.96 -21.99
N ILE A 12 -28.31 -21.98 -22.87
CA ILE A 12 -27.13 -21.09 -23.03
C ILE A 12 -27.63 -19.64 -22.97
N GLY A 13 -27.85 -19.11 -21.77
CA GLY A 13 -28.36 -17.76 -21.63
C GLY A 13 -28.22 -17.14 -20.25
N ALA A 14 -27.28 -17.62 -19.44
CA ALA A 14 -26.93 -16.93 -18.19
C ALA A 14 -25.43 -16.84 -18.06
N MET A 15 -24.75 -16.25 -19.05
CA MET A 15 -23.41 -15.71 -18.85
C MET A 15 -23.58 -14.43 -18.04
N GLY A 16 -23.51 -14.57 -16.71
CA GLY A 16 -23.54 -13.44 -15.81
C GLY A 16 -22.45 -12.45 -16.20
N ILE A 17 -22.82 -11.22 -16.47
CA ILE A 17 -21.93 -10.08 -16.57
C ILE A 17 -21.28 -9.96 -15.19
N VAL A 18 -20.07 -10.49 -15.03
CA VAL A 18 -19.27 -10.23 -13.84
C VAL A 18 -18.88 -8.75 -13.93
N PRO A 19 -19.39 -7.88 -13.06
CA PRO A 19 -18.94 -6.49 -13.06
C PRO A 19 -17.44 -6.52 -12.78
N TRP A 20 -16.66 -5.87 -13.62
CA TRP A 20 -15.25 -5.63 -13.41
C TRP A 20 -15.14 -4.69 -12.20
N LEU A 21 -15.02 -5.27 -11.01
CA LEU A 21 -14.75 -4.53 -9.79
C LEU A 21 -13.37 -3.91 -9.94
N ASN A 22 -13.32 -2.59 -10.08
CA ASN A 22 -12.07 -1.87 -9.95
C ASN A 22 -11.49 -2.20 -8.58
N ALA A 23 -10.38 -2.94 -8.57
CA ALA A 23 -9.68 -3.32 -7.36
C ALA A 23 -8.95 -2.09 -6.80
N GLN A 24 -9.67 -1.26 -6.06
CA GLN A 24 -9.08 -0.22 -5.22
C GLN A 24 -9.09 -0.74 -3.80
N ALA A 25 -7.95 -0.65 -3.10
CA ALA A 25 -7.94 -0.93 -1.69
C ALA A 25 -8.84 0.06 -0.96
N THR A 26 -9.47 -0.42 0.07
CA THR A 26 -10.27 0.39 0.98
C THR A 26 -9.44 0.72 2.22
N PRO A 27 -9.79 1.77 2.98
CA PRO A 27 -9.17 2.03 4.28
C PRO A 27 -9.22 0.82 5.22
N ALA A 28 -10.23 -0.04 5.07
CA ALA A 28 -10.34 -1.29 5.83
C ALA A 28 -9.25 -2.31 5.46
N GLU A 29 -8.92 -2.43 4.18
CA GLU A 29 -7.83 -3.33 3.72
C GLU A 29 -6.46 -2.80 4.14
N ALA A 30 -6.25 -1.49 4.09
CA ALA A 30 -5.04 -0.86 4.63
C ALA A 30 -4.91 -1.11 6.14
N ALA A 31 -6.00 -0.96 6.90
CA ALA A 31 -6.02 -1.27 8.34
C ALA A 31 -5.71 -2.75 8.61
N GLN A 32 -6.20 -3.67 7.78
CA GLN A 32 -5.85 -5.10 7.88
C GLN A 32 -4.37 -5.35 7.55
N ALA A 33 -3.80 -4.67 6.55
CA ALA A 33 -2.39 -4.76 6.22
C ALA A 33 -1.51 -4.26 7.37
N ILE A 34 -1.87 -3.13 7.97
CA ILE A 34 -1.22 -2.61 9.18
C ILE A 34 -1.30 -3.65 10.31
N LYS A 35 -2.49 -4.18 10.59
CA LYS A 35 -2.71 -5.17 11.65
C LYS A 35 -1.89 -6.45 11.44
N LYS A 36 -1.72 -6.90 10.20
CA LYS A 36 -0.85 -8.05 9.88
C LYS A 36 0.60 -7.80 10.24
N ILE A 37 1.08 -6.55 10.08
CA ILE A 37 2.46 -6.16 10.38
C ILE A 37 2.67 -6.00 11.89
N ILE A 38 1.81 -5.23 12.56
CA ILE A 38 1.98 -4.87 13.96
C ILE A 38 1.44 -5.92 14.95
N GLY A 39 0.58 -6.85 14.48
CA GLY A 39 -0.09 -7.84 15.34
C GLY A 39 -0.99 -7.19 16.38
N GLN A 40 -0.67 -7.39 17.66
CA GLN A 40 -1.37 -6.80 18.81
C GLN A 40 -0.71 -5.51 19.33
N ALA A 41 0.41 -5.10 18.74
CA ALA A 41 1.11 -3.89 19.17
C ALA A 41 0.29 -2.64 18.88
N GLN A 42 0.51 -1.60 19.67
CA GLN A 42 -0.06 -0.27 19.47
C GLN A 42 1.04 0.65 18.92
N PRO A 43 0.96 1.10 17.65
CA PRO A 43 1.96 2.01 17.10
C PRO A 43 1.94 3.34 17.82
N ARG A 44 3.13 3.88 18.10
CA ARG A 44 3.35 5.20 18.70
C ARG A 44 3.65 6.21 17.61
N THR A 45 3.44 7.49 17.86
CA THR A 45 3.84 8.59 17.00
C THR A 45 5.08 9.30 17.52
N GLY A 46 5.82 9.99 16.64
CA GLY A 46 6.90 10.90 17.05
C GLY A 46 8.30 10.57 16.53
N ARG A 47 8.62 9.32 16.18
CA ARG A 47 9.95 8.96 15.65
C ARG A 47 10.01 8.85 14.12
N VAL A 48 8.85 8.72 13.46
CA VAL A 48 8.78 8.49 12.01
C VAL A 48 8.43 9.78 11.31
N THR A 49 9.30 10.21 10.41
CA THR A 49 9.06 11.35 9.51
C THR A 49 8.86 10.81 8.10
N LEU A 50 7.70 11.05 7.52
CA LEU A 50 7.36 10.75 6.13
C LEU A 50 7.33 12.06 5.35
N GLU A 51 8.28 12.21 4.43
CA GLU A 51 8.38 13.36 3.55
C GLU A 51 7.87 12.99 2.15
N ILE A 52 6.80 13.62 1.75
CA ILE A 52 6.17 13.48 0.45
C ILE A 52 5.40 14.76 0.14
N SER A 53 5.32 15.14 -1.14
CA SER A 53 4.52 16.31 -1.52
C SER A 53 3.03 16.07 -1.20
N PRO A 54 2.35 17.00 -0.52
CA PRO A 54 0.91 16.89 -0.28
C PRO A 54 0.08 17.00 -1.57
N LEU A 55 0.64 17.58 -2.63
CA LEU A 55 0.06 17.66 -3.96
C LEU A 55 0.99 17.00 -4.97
N VAL A 56 0.46 16.02 -5.68
CA VAL A 56 1.16 15.22 -6.68
C VAL A 56 0.44 15.34 -8.02
N GLU A 57 1.10 15.90 -9.01
CA GLU A 57 0.53 16.07 -10.36
C GLU A 57 0.45 14.75 -11.13
N ASN A 58 1.40 13.83 -10.90
CA ASN A 58 1.46 12.54 -11.57
C ASN A 58 1.72 11.40 -10.57
N GLY A 59 0.71 10.58 -10.35
CA GLY A 59 0.76 9.43 -9.43
C GLY A 59 1.69 8.30 -9.88
N ASN A 60 2.18 8.28 -11.14
CA ASN A 60 3.05 7.20 -11.61
C ASN A 60 4.47 7.26 -11.05
N LEU A 61 4.95 8.43 -10.63
CA LEU A 61 6.32 8.62 -10.18
C LEU A 61 6.38 9.65 -9.05
N VAL A 62 6.06 9.23 -7.84
CA VAL A 62 5.98 10.08 -6.66
C VAL A 62 7.21 9.90 -5.79
N PRO A 63 8.10 10.91 -5.69
CA PRO A 63 9.23 10.86 -4.77
C PRO A 63 8.74 10.87 -3.32
N MET A 64 9.32 10.04 -2.49
CA MET A 64 9.11 10.06 -1.04
C MET A 64 10.39 9.73 -0.30
N SER A 65 10.51 10.22 0.92
CA SER A 65 11.50 9.75 1.87
C SER A 65 10.86 9.42 3.22
N VAL A 66 11.40 8.42 3.88
CA VAL A 66 11.04 8.06 5.26
C VAL A 66 12.30 8.04 6.07
N SER A 67 12.28 8.72 7.21
CA SER A 67 13.34 8.67 8.22
C SER A 67 12.77 8.30 9.58
N VAL A 68 13.54 7.55 10.35
CA VAL A 68 13.16 7.13 11.70
C VAL A 68 14.27 7.49 12.67
N GLU A 69 13.92 8.20 13.73
CA GLU A 69 14.84 8.55 14.79
C GLU A 69 15.24 7.30 15.57
N SER A 70 16.50 6.90 15.43
CA SER A 70 17.09 5.78 16.13
C SER A 70 18.61 5.94 16.18
N PRO A 71 19.27 5.56 17.28
CA PRO A 71 20.72 5.55 17.37
C PRO A 71 21.38 4.49 16.48
N MET A 72 20.60 3.56 15.92
CA MET A 72 21.05 2.45 15.09
C MET A 72 22.20 1.67 15.73
N THR A 73 22.01 1.30 16.99
CA THR A 73 22.94 0.44 17.74
C THR A 73 22.45 -1.00 17.78
N GLN A 74 23.29 -1.91 18.23
CA GLN A 74 22.87 -3.31 18.40
C GLN A 74 21.66 -3.45 19.32
N ALA A 75 21.55 -2.62 20.35
CA ALA A 75 20.47 -2.67 21.34
C ALA A 75 19.21 -1.91 20.91
N ASP A 76 19.37 -0.79 20.18
CA ASP A 76 18.25 0.05 19.71
C ASP A 76 18.45 0.43 18.24
N HIS A 77 17.72 -0.24 17.36
CA HIS A 77 17.74 0.02 15.92
C HIS A 77 16.38 -0.25 15.28
N VAL A 78 16.19 0.32 14.12
CA VAL A 78 15.06 0.03 13.25
C VAL A 78 15.33 -1.28 12.52
N LYS A 79 14.41 -2.24 12.59
CA LYS A 79 14.44 -3.52 11.87
C LYS A 79 13.82 -3.40 10.48
N ALA A 80 12.69 -2.70 10.40
CA ALA A 80 11.98 -2.55 9.15
C ALA A 80 11.19 -1.24 9.10
N ILE A 81 10.98 -0.73 7.89
CA ILE A 81 10.03 0.33 7.58
C ILE A 81 9.07 -0.22 6.52
N HIS A 82 7.78 -0.15 6.80
CA HIS A 82 6.71 -0.55 5.87
C HIS A 82 5.94 0.68 5.44
N VAL A 83 5.66 0.80 4.16
CA VAL A 83 4.85 1.90 3.60
C VAL A 83 3.53 1.34 3.10
N ILE A 84 2.45 1.86 3.66
CA ILE A 84 1.07 1.44 3.39
C ILE A 84 0.32 2.58 2.72
N ALA A 85 -0.36 2.28 1.63
CA ALA A 85 -1.17 3.20 0.85
C ALA A 85 -2.64 2.77 0.89
N GLU A 86 -3.54 3.65 1.32
CA GLU A 86 -4.95 3.30 1.53
C GLU A 86 -5.74 3.11 0.23
N GLY A 87 -5.31 3.71 -0.88
CA GLY A 87 -6.02 3.70 -2.15
C GLY A 87 -5.36 2.86 -3.25
N ASN A 88 -4.25 2.20 -2.97
CA ASN A 88 -3.61 1.32 -3.95
C ASN A 88 -4.21 -0.09 -3.89
N PRO A 89 -4.24 -0.85 -5.00
CA PRO A 89 -4.78 -2.23 -5.02
C PRO A 89 -4.09 -3.16 -4.02
N LEU A 90 -2.79 -2.95 -3.78
CA LEU A 90 -2.01 -3.61 -2.73
C LEU A 90 -1.60 -2.56 -1.71
N PRO A 91 -2.20 -2.56 -0.50
CA PRO A 91 -1.93 -1.54 0.50
C PRO A 91 -0.47 -1.46 0.94
N ASN A 92 0.20 -2.60 1.19
CA ASN A 92 1.63 -2.60 1.51
C ASN A 92 2.44 -2.47 0.22
N ILE A 93 2.85 -1.24 -0.11
CA ILE A 93 3.51 -0.93 -1.38
C ILE A 93 5.01 -1.21 -1.36
N VAL A 94 5.66 -1.09 -0.21
CA VAL A 94 7.09 -1.38 -0.07
C VAL A 94 7.47 -1.62 1.39
N SER A 95 8.47 -2.48 1.60
CA SER A 95 9.08 -2.74 2.91
C SER A 95 10.59 -2.70 2.79
N PHE A 96 11.25 -2.00 3.71
CA PHE A 96 12.70 -1.88 3.81
C PHE A 96 13.17 -2.52 5.10
N TYR A 97 14.21 -3.32 5.03
CA TYR A 97 14.78 -4.02 6.17
C TYR A 97 16.18 -3.50 6.48
N PHE A 98 16.46 -3.27 7.75
CA PHE A 98 17.71 -2.70 8.23
C PHE A 98 18.41 -3.66 9.18
N GLY A 99 19.73 -3.64 9.11
CA GLY A 99 20.58 -4.22 10.17
C GLY A 99 21.06 -3.16 11.16
N ALA A 100 21.47 -3.58 12.34
CA ALA A 100 22.00 -2.68 13.37
C ALA A 100 23.21 -1.84 12.92
N ARG A 101 23.87 -2.23 11.83
CA ARG A 101 25.05 -1.51 11.26
C ARG A 101 24.69 -0.60 10.08
N ALA A 102 23.42 -0.34 9.83
CA ALA A 102 22.99 0.50 8.71
C ALA A 102 23.36 2.00 8.89
N GLY A 103 23.75 2.41 10.08
CA GLY A 103 24.15 3.78 10.40
C GLY A 103 22.96 4.73 10.54
N ARG A 104 22.01 4.72 9.62
CA ARG A 104 20.78 5.53 9.66
C ARG A 104 19.61 4.71 9.17
N ALA A 105 18.44 4.92 9.77
CA ALA A 105 17.17 4.39 9.30
C ALA A 105 16.47 5.43 8.40
N GLN A 106 16.99 5.59 7.19
CA GLN A 106 16.47 6.53 6.21
C GLN A 106 16.45 5.88 4.84
N VAL A 107 15.35 6.06 4.13
CA VAL A 107 15.16 5.59 2.75
C VAL A 107 14.54 6.70 1.90
N ALA A 108 14.96 6.78 0.65
CA ALA A 108 14.35 7.62 -0.36
C ALA A 108 14.06 6.76 -1.59
N THR A 109 12.85 6.87 -2.12
CA THR A 109 12.42 6.08 -3.29
C THR A 109 11.34 6.80 -4.05
N ARG A 110 10.86 6.17 -5.11
CA ARG A 110 9.68 6.59 -5.86
C ARG A 110 8.62 5.51 -5.80
N ILE A 111 7.39 5.93 -5.59
CA ILE A 111 6.22 5.05 -5.48
C ILE A 111 5.17 5.43 -6.52
N ARG A 112 4.18 4.55 -6.70
CA ARG A 112 3.00 4.83 -7.51
C ARG A 112 1.79 4.98 -6.62
N LEU A 113 0.99 6.01 -6.87
CA LEU A 113 -0.26 6.28 -6.18
C LEU A 113 -1.41 6.28 -7.17
N GLN A 114 -2.34 5.36 -6.98
CA GLN A 114 -3.48 5.21 -7.89
C GLN A 114 -4.50 6.35 -7.76
N THR A 115 -4.64 6.92 -6.57
CA THR A 115 -5.61 7.97 -6.28
C THR A 115 -5.12 8.84 -5.13
N SER A 116 -5.82 9.94 -4.87
CA SER A 116 -5.65 10.72 -3.64
C SER A 116 -5.95 9.84 -2.43
N GLN A 117 -5.05 9.83 -1.46
CA GLN A 117 -5.07 8.87 -0.37
C GLN A 117 -4.18 9.28 0.79
N ARG A 118 -4.31 8.56 1.89
CA ARG A 118 -3.37 8.62 3.00
C ARG A 118 -2.30 7.55 2.85
N LEU A 119 -1.04 7.94 3.10
CA LEU A 119 0.09 7.04 3.28
C LEU A 119 0.42 6.91 4.76
N TRP A 120 0.82 5.69 5.13
CA TRP A 120 1.35 5.36 6.45
C TRP A 120 2.77 4.84 6.30
N ALA A 121 3.66 5.31 7.14
CA ALA A 121 4.98 4.72 7.33
C ALA A 121 5.02 4.09 8.72
N LEU A 122 5.28 2.78 8.79
CA LEU A 122 5.38 2.00 10.03
C LEU A 122 6.82 1.57 10.22
N ALA A 123 7.41 1.87 11.36
CA ALA A 123 8.74 1.42 11.74
C ALA A 123 8.65 0.35 12.82
N GLU A 124 9.24 -0.81 12.57
CA GLU A 124 9.47 -1.87 13.55
C GLU A 124 10.85 -1.68 14.18
N MET A 125 10.87 -1.59 15.52
CA MET A 125 12.10 -1.44 16.27
C MET A 125 12.65 -2.80 16.74
N SER A 126 13.92 -2.82 17.14
CA SER A 126 14.59 -4.02 17.65
C SER A 126 13.98 -4.57 18.94
N ASP A 127 13.34 -3.73 19.73
CA ASP A 127 12.60 -4.10 20.95
C ASP A 127 11.19 -4.63 20.70
N GLY A 128 10.75 -4.71 19.43
CA GLY A 128 9.39 -5.13 19.04
C GLY A 128 8.35 -4.03 19.11
N SER A 129 8.71 -2.80 19.47
CA SER A 129 7.81 -1.66 19.43
C SER A 129 7.62 -1.16 17.99
N PHE A 130 6.47 -0.51 17.75
CA PHE A 130 6.12 0.08 16.46
C PHE A 130 5.92 1.57 16.59
N TRP A 131 6.39 2.29 15.58
CA TRP A 131 6.21 3.73 15.43
C TRP A 131 5.60 4.03 14.07
N GLN A 132 4.79 5.09 14.01
CA GLN A 132 4.10 5.45 12.77
C GLN A 132 4.16 6.94 12.49
N GLY A 133 4.18 7.26 11.20
CA GLY A 133 3.90 8.57 10.64
C GLY A 133 2.92 8.44 9.48
N SER A 134 2.20 9.50 9.14
CA SER A 134 1.27 9.50 8.01
C SER A 134 1.29 10.83 7.29
N ALA A 135 0.89 10.81 6.01
CA ALA A 135 0.68 12.00 5.19
C ALA A 135 -0.56 11.80 4.31
N GLU A 136 -1.31 12.87 4.10
CA GLU A 136 -2.40 12.90 3.12
C GLU A 136 -1.87 13.49 1.82
N ILE A 137 -2.18 12.83 0.71
CA ILE A 137 -1.69 13.20 -0.62
C ILE A 137 -2.88 13.36 -1.56
N LEU A 138 -2.91 14.50 -2.22
CA LEU A 138 -3.82 14.79 -3.32
C LEU A 138 -3.11 14.48 -4.64
N VAL A 139 -3.68 13.58 -5.44
CA VAL A 139 -3.16 13.18 -6.75
C VAL A 139 -4.10 13.70 -7.82
N THR A 140 -3.59 14.51 -8.75
CA THR A 140 -4.40 15.10 -9.82
C THR A 140 -4.47 14.22 -11.05
N LEU A 141 -3.40 13.50 -11.40
CA LEU A 141 -3.36 12.47 -12.44
C LEU A 141 -3.01 11.13 -11.80
N ALA A 142 -3.99 10.25 -11.71
CA ALA A 142 -3.84 8.93 -11.10
C ALA A 142 -2.83 8.05 -11.84
N ALA A 143 -2.12 7.19 -11.10
CA ALA A 143 -1.35 6.13 -11.71
C ALA A 143 -2.30 5.08 -12.30
N CYS A 144 -1.90 4.45 -13.42
CA CYS A 144 -2.66 3.38 -14.08
C CYS A 144 -3.94 3.83 -14.83
N THR A 145 -4.07 5.10 -15.18
CA THR A 145 -5.02 5.56 -16.20
C THR A 145 -4.37 5.64 -17.59
N GLU A 146 -3.50 4.69 -17.93
CA GLU A 146 -3.12 4.52 -19.32
C GLU A 146 -4.33 3.96 -20.07
N GLU A 147 -5.15 4.84 -20.66
CA GLU A 147 -5.98 4.47 -21.78
C GLU A 147 -5.03 4.00 -22.87
N VAL A 148 -5.05 2.69 -23.13
CA VAL A 148 -4.45 2.16 -24.35
C VAL A 148 -5.27 2.74 -25.50
N LEU A 149 -4.78 3.84 -26.08
CA LEU A 149 -5.29 4.33 -27.36
C LEU A 149 -4.93 3.26 -28.41
N VAL A 150 -5.93 2.45 -28.76
CA VAL A 150 -5.89 1.52 -29.87
C VAL A 150 -6.26 2.27 -31.14
#